data_f58fc8ade459ff6e02b77e0a8666b822
#
_entry.id   f58fc8ade459ff6e02b77e0a8666b822
#
_cell.length_a   1.000
_cell.length_b   1.000
_cell.length_c   1.000
_cell.angle_alpha   90.00
_cell.angle_beta   90.00
_cell.angle_gamma   90.00
#
_symmetry.space_group_name_H-M   'P 1'
#
loop_
_entity.id
_entity.type
_entity.pdbx_description
1 polymer ?
#
loop_
_entity_poly.entity_id
_entity_poly.type
_entity_poly.pdbx_seq_one_letter_code
_entity_poly.pdbx_strand_id
1 'polypeptide(L)'
;MNIIGIVTTQRSLIMTHEDIWQAIDKFAFQRNMSCSGLAKFSGLDPTTFNKSKRWSKYGQPRWPSTSSIAKILNSTGKTLEEFLKCI
;
A
#
# COMPACT_ATOMS: atom_id res chain seq x y z
N MET A 1 27.36 -7.09 -16.86
CA MET A 1 26.97 -6.97 -16.74
C MET A 1 25.84 -6.93 -16.77
N ASN A 2 25.23 -6.62 -16.60
CA ASN A 2 24.20 -6.82 -16.38
C ASN A 2 23.28 -5.79 -16.61
N ILE A 3 23.23 -5.27 -17.74
CA ILE A 3 22.33 -4.27 -18.22
C ILE A 3 20.90 -4.69 -18.07
N ILE A 4 20.66 -5.96 -18.29
CA ILE A 4 19.31 -6.49 -18.15
C ILE A 4 18.81 -6.35 -16.73
N GLY A 5 19.68 -6.61 -15.77
CA GLY A 5 19.30 -6.46 -14.38
C GLY A 5 19.01 -5.02 -14.04
N ILE A 6 19.73 -4.10 -14.63
CA ILE A 6 19.52 -2.68 -14.39
C ILE A 6 18.16 -2.25 -14.92
N VAL A 7 17.79 -2.72 -16.10
CA VAL A 7 16.51 -2.38 -16.70
C VAL A 7 15.37 -2.88 -15.82
N THR A 8 15.49 -4.09 -15.33
CA THR A 8 14.49 -4.66 -14.44
C THR A 8 14.38 -3.85 -13.16
N THR A 9 15.50 -3.41 -12.62
CA THR A 9 15.52 -2.61 -11.42
C THR A 9 14.81 -1.28 -11.64
N GLN A 10 15.03 -0.66 -12.80
CA GLN A 10 14.36 0.60 -13.10
C GLN A 10 12.86 0.44 -13.11
N ARG A 11 12.37 -0.65 -13.66
CA ARG A 11 10.95 -0.86 -13.71
C ARG A 11 10.36 -0.92 -12.31
N SER A 12 11.08 -1.53 -11.36
CA SER A 12 10.58 -1.64 -10.00
C SER A 12 10.70 -0.36 -9.21
N LEU A 13 11.37 0.66 -9.75
CA LEU A 13 11.48 1.96 -9.08
C LEU A 13 10.29 2.86 -9.37
N ILE A 14 9.46 2.51 -10.35
CA ILE A 14 8.30 3.30 -10.69
C ILE A 14 7.10 2.77 -9.92
N MET A 15 6.49 3.65 -9.14
CA MET A 15 5.32 3.29 -8.36
C MET A 15 4.12 4.04 -8.87
N THR A 16 3.08 3.32 -9.23
CA THR A 16 1.84 3.92 -9.71
C THR A 16 0.81 3.98 -8.59
N HIS A 17 -0.25 4.73 -8.84
CA HIS A 17 -1.38 4.81 -7.93
C HIS A 17 -1.95 3.40 -7.65
N GLU A 18 -2.05 2.58 -8.67
CA GLU A 18 -2.55 1.23 -8.51
C GLU A 18 -1.60 0.36 -7.67
N ASP A 19 -0.29 0.53 -7.88
CA ASP A 19 0.70 -0.24 -7.14
C ASP A 19 0.59 -0.05 -5.64
N ILE A 20 0.42 1.20 -5.20
CA ILE A 20 0.40 1.46 -3.76
C ILE A 20 -0.87 0.90 -3.12
N TRP A 21 -2.00 1.00 -3.82
CA TRP A 21 -3.25 0.44 -3.28
C TRP A 21 -3.23 -1.08 -3.29
N GLN A 22 -2.65 -1.69 -4.33
CA GLN A 22 -2.50 -3.14 -4.35
C GLN A 22 -1.56 -3.61 -3.25
N ALA A 23 -0.53 -2.81 -2.94
CA ALA A 23 0.37 -3.16 -1.86
C ALA A 23 -0.37 -3.22 -0.53
N ILE A 24 -1.27 -2.26 -0.29
CA ILE A 24 -2.07 -2.26 0.93
C ILE A 24 -2.97 -3.50 0.97
N ASP A 25 -3.60 -3.84 -0.15
CA ASP A 25 -4.46 -5.02 -0.22
C ASP A 25 -3.66 -6.30 0.07
N LYS A 26 -2.48 -6.43 -0.52
CA LYS A 26 -1.63 -7.60 -0.31
C LYS A 26 -1.10 -7.65 1.11
N PHE A 27 -0.74 -6.50 1.66
CA PHE A 27 -0.22 -6.42 3.01
C PHE A 27 -1.28 -6.90 4.01
N ALA A 28 -2.53 -6.48 3.81
CA ALA A 28 -3.64 -6.93 4.64
C ALA A 28 -3.86 -8.44 4.47
N PHE A 29 -3.89 -8.90 3.23
CA PHE A 29 -4.12 -10.29 2.92
C PHE A 29 -3.09 -11.20 3.59
N GLN A 30 -1.82 -10.80 3.57
CA GLN A 30 -0.75 -11.58 4.18
C GLN A 30 -0.93 -11.73 5.68
N ARG A 31 -1.73 -10.87 6.30
CA ARG A 31 -2.01 -10.92 7.73
C ARG A 31 -3.40 -11.47 8.02
N ASN A 32 -4.02 -12.06 7.00
CA ASN A 32 -5.36 -12.63 7.11
C ASN A 32 -6.39 -11.58 7.51
N MET A 33 -6.23 -10.37 6.98
CA MET A 33 -7.14 -9.26 7.23
C MET A 33 -7.70 -8.72 5.94
N SER A 34 -8.91 -8.19 6.01
CA SER A 34 -9.45 -7.34 4.95
C SER A 34 -8.82 -5.96 5.09
N CYS A 35 -8.99 -5.10 4.08
CA CYS A 35 -8.52 -3.73 4.17
C CYS A 35 -9.19 -3.01 5.34
N SER A 36 -10.47 -3.24 5.55
CA SER A 36 -11.21 -2.68 6.66
C SER A 36 -10.65 -3.17 7.99
N GLY A 37 -10.34 -4.45 8.07
CA GLY A 37 -9.74 -5.03 9.27
C GLY A 37 -8.39 -4.46 9.57
N LEU A 38 -7.57 -4.29 8.54
CA LEU A 38 -6.25 -3.69 8.71
C LEU A 38 -6.36 -2.25 9.22
N ALA A 39 -7.29 -1.49 8.67
CA ALA A 39 -7.51 -0.11 9.12
C ALA A 39 -7.89 -0.08 10.60
N LYS A 40 -8.84 -0.91 10.98
CA LYS A 40 -9.30 -0.96 12.38
C LYS A 40 -8.17 -1.40 13.30
N PHE A 41 -7.44 -2.41 12.90
CA PHE A 41 -6.31 -2.92 13.69
C PHE A 41 -5.27 -1.82 13.93
N SER A 42 -5.15 -0.91 12.99
CA SER A 42 -4.15 0.16 13.02
C SER A 42 -4.67 1.46 13.65
N GLY A 43 -5.87 1.42 14.19
CA GLY A 43 -6.44 2.60 14.84
C GLY A 43 -6.96 3.63 13.85
N LEU A 44 -7.28 3.20 12.63
CA LEU A 44 -7.81 4.08 11.60
C LEU A 44 -9.31 3.82 11.42
N ASP A 45 -9.97 4.77 10.75
CA ASP A 45 -11.35 4.57 10.35
C ASP A 45 -11.45 3.32 9.48
N PRO A 46 -12.44 2.44 9.68
CA PRO A 46 -12.54 1.22 8.89
C PRO A 46 -12.63 1.44 7.39
N THR A 47 -13.06 2.61 6.95
CA THR A 47 -13.21 2.90 5.52
C THR A 47 -11.96 3.52 4.90
N THR A 48 -10.91 3.72 5.68
CA THR A 48 -9.70 4.40 5.22
C THR A 48 -9.14 3.81 3.92
N PHE A 49 -9.16 2.49 3.79
CA PHE A 49 -8.58 1.83 2.63
C PHE A 49 -9.61 1.27 1.66
N ASN A 50 -10.87 1.71 1.79
CA ASN A 50 -11.92 1.26 0.88
C ASN A 50 -11.66 1.73 -0.55
N LYS A 51 -12.16 0.97 -1.51
CA LYS A 51 -11.99 1.33 -2.91
C LYS A 51 -12.59 2.69 -3.23
N SER A 52 -13.65 3.07 -2.54
CA SER A 52 -14.27 4.37 -2.72
C SER A 52 -13.35 5.53 -2.32
N LYS A 53 -12.31 5.25 -1.55
CA LYS A 53 -11.37 6.28 -1.12
C LYS A 53 -10.17 6.41 -2.05
N ARG A 54 -10.11 5.61 -3.10
CA ARG A 54 -8.94 5.57 -3.98
C ARG A 54 -9.07 6.54 -5.15
N TRP A 55 -10.25 7.09 -5.36
CA TRP A 55 -10.53 8.04 -6.42
C TRP A 55 -11.43 9.12 -5.88
N SER A 56 -11.23 10.36 -6.34
CA SER A 56 -12.14 11.44 -5.99
C SER A 56 -13.45 11.27 -6.77
N LYS A 57 -14.47 12.02 -6.39
CA LYS A 57 -15.74 11.97 -7.11
C LYS A 57 -15.61 12.47 -8.55
N TYR A 58 -14.50 13.14 -8.85
CA TYR A 58 -14.24 13.63 -10.21
C TYR A 58 -13.27 12.71 -10.96
N GLY A 59 -13.00 11.53 -10.43
CA GLY A 59 -12.16 10.56 -11.12
C GLY A 59 -10.66 10.78 -10.98
N GLN A 60 -10.24 11.62 -10.07
CA GLN A 60 -8.81 11.85 -9.87
C GLN A 60 -8.24 10.87 -8.85
N PRO A 61 -7.00 10.38 -9.07
CA PRO A 61 -6.42 9.42 -8.14
C PRO A 61 -6.19 10.05 -6.77
N ARG A 62 -6.52 9.28 -5.74
CA ARG A 62 -6.25 9.68 -4.36
C ARG A 62 -5.26 8.67 -3.79
N TRP A 63 -4.25 9.18 -3.13
CA TRP A 63 -3.18 8.34 -2.58
C TRP A 63 -3.42 8.17 -1.08
N PRO A 64 -3.02 7.02 -0.53
CA PRO A 64 -3.07 6.86 0.92
C PRO A 64 -2.09 7.84 1.56
N SER A 65 -2.44 8.35 2.74
CA SER A 65 -1.53 9.27 3.42
C SER A 65 -0.35 8.51 3.99
N THR A 66 0.79 9.20 4.10
CA THR A 66 1.96 8.60 4.74
C THR A 66 1.68 8.30 6.19
N SER A 67 0.82 9.08 6.83
CA SER A 67 0.40 8.82 8.20
C SER A 67 -0.30 7.47 8.32
N SER A 68 -1.19 7.16 7.37
CA SER A 68 -1.86 5.86 7.38
C SER A 68 -0.89 4.72 7.17
N ILE A 69 0.06 4.91 6.24
CA ILE A 69 1.10 3.90 6.00
C ILE A 69 1.90 3.67 7.28
N ALA A 70 2.31 4.75 7.94
CA ALA A 70 3.07 4.63 9.18
C ALA A 70 2.28 3.86 10.24
N LYS A 71 0.99 4.12 10.33
CA LYS A 71 0.17 3.45 11.34
C LYS A 71 0.04 1.95 11.09
N ILE A 72 -0.12 1.54 9.84
CA ILE A 72 -0.22 0.10 9.58
C ILE A 72 1.11 -0.60 9.81
N LEU A 73 2.22 0.07 9.54
CA LEU A 73 3.54 -0.52 9.81
C LEU A 73 3.79 -0.63 11.31
N ASN A 74 3.50 0.43 12.06
CA ASN A 74 3.71 0.42 13.49
C ASN A 74 2.84 -0.62 14.19
N SER A 75 1.59 -0.73 13.77
CA SER A 75 0.66 -1.67 14.40
C SER A 75 1.01 -3.11 14.13
N THR A 76 1.57 -3.40 12.97
CA THR A 76 1.91 -4.77 12.58
C THR A 76 3.35 -5.13 12.91
N GLY A 77 4.16 -4.17 13.34
CA GLY A 77 5.57 -4.41 13.63
C GLY A 77 6.40 -4.66 12.40
N LYS A 78 5.95 -4.18 11.24
CA LYS A 78 6.65 -4.40 9.98
C LYS A 78 7.34 -3.13 9.53
N THR A 79 8.35 -3.29 8.67
CA THR A 79 9.13 -2.17 8.17
C THR A 79 8.57 -1.69 6.84
N LEU A 80 8.96 -0.48 6.47
CA LEU A 80 8.60 0.05 5.15
C LEU A 80 9.13 -0.86 4.04
N GLU A 81 10.33 -1.41 4.24
CA GLU A 81 10.92 -2.30 3.25
C GLU A 81 10.02 -3.51 3.01
N GLU A 82 9.47 -4.08 4.08
CA GLU A 82 8.58 -5.24 3.95
C GLU A 82 7.30 -4.85 3.23
N PHE A 83 6.79 -3.66 3.49
CA PHE A 83 5.61 -3.17 2.80
C PHE A 83 5.88 -3.00 1.29
N LEU A 84 7.05 -2.46 0.96
CA LEU A 84 7.40 -2.24 -0.44
C LEU A 84 7.53 -3.55 -1.22
N LYS A 85 7.82 -4.64 -0.55
CA LYS A 85 7.86 -5.95 -1.22
C LYS A 85 6.49 -6.39 -1.71
N CYS A 86 5.43 -5.75 -1.27
CA CYS A 86 4.09 -6.04 -1.75
C CYS A 86 3.76 -5.39 -3.10
N ILE A 87 4.61 -4.50 -3.56
CA ILE A 87 4.40 -3.83 -4.83
C ILE A 87 4.81 -4.70 -6.03
#